data_38485dbcd0b5830a3e123061e3072ae1
#
_entry.id   38485dbcd0b5830a3e123061e3072ae1
#
_cell.length_a   1.000
_cell.length_b   1.000
_cell.length_c   1.000
_cell.angle_alpha   90.00
_cell.angle_beta   90.00
_cell.angle_gamma   90.00
#
_symmetry.space_group_name_H-M   'P 1'
#
loop_
_entity.id
_entity.type
_entity.pdbx_description
1 polymer ?
#
loop_
_entity_poly.entity_id
_entity_poly.type
_entity_poly.pdbx_seq_one_letter_code
_entity_poly.pdbx_strand_id
1 'polypeptide(L)'
;MRRTLPMTAENATVSSPLSNAPQSVLVLQGGGALGAYQAGVYEALAAEGHAPDWVAGISIGAINAAIIAGNAPEERVAKLRAFWDGVSHELLYRLDAGNGFARRAFNETSAALAATFGVPGFFTPRLPVPLPEWPDELSRLSFYDTAPLRRTLLDLVDFDRINRGETRFSVGAVNMMTGNFVYFDNQSERRIGPEHIMASGALPPGFPPVEIDGEWYWDGGLVSNTPLQYVLDNRSPCEMTVFQVDLFPSRGAIPKTMSDIAQREKDIRFSSRTRLNTDLSKRLQEMRAAAQRLSHKLPPELRDDPDLHQLLGCRPAGAVAVMHLINRPRGYETMSKDYEFSRMTVTEHWKAGKADAHFSLRDGRWTGRSLKPDEIMTFDLAGTRAKRPDNEE
;
A
#
# COMPACT_ATOMS: atom_id res chain seq x y z
N MET A 1 15.22 -35.01 -30.20
CA MET A 1 16.32 -34.61 -29.29
C MET A 1 15.81 -33.51 -28.36
N ARG A 2 15.47 -33.87 -27.14
CA ARG A 2 15.06 -32.92 -26.09
C ARG A 2 16.33 -32.48 -25.36
N ARG A 3 16.64 -31.18 -25.40
CA ARG A 3 17.70 -30.59 -24.58
C ARG A 3 17.06 -30.13 -23.25
N THR A 4 17.38 -30.83 -22.20
CA THR A 4 17.18 -30.41 -20.81
C THR A 4 18.22 -29.34 -20.48
N LEU A 5 17.75 -28.15 -20.06
CA LEU A 5 18.62 -27.13 -19.47
C LEU A 5 18.70 -27.39 -17.95
N PRO A 6 19.86 -27.25 -17.33
CA PRO A 6 19.98 -27.40 -15.88
C PRO A 6 19.51 -26.15 -15.16
N MET A 7 18.62 -26.35 -14.18
CA MET A 7 18.31 -25.35 -13.14
C MET A 7 19.50 -25.28 -12.18
N THR A 8 20.24 -24.20 -12.20
CA THR A 8 21.14 -23.83 -11.10
C THR A 8 20.52 -22.66 -10.35
N ALA A 9 19.88 -22.96 -9.25
CA ALA A 9 19.52 -21.96 -8.24
C ALA A 9 20.70 -21.83 -7.28
N GLU A 10 21.55 -20.82 -7.46
CA GLU A 10 22.45 -20.34 -6.42
C GLU A 10 21.81 -19.09 -5.76
N ASN A 11 21.08 -19.35 -4.68
CA ASN A 11 20.68 -18.30 -3.75
C ASN A 11 21.86 -17.95 -2.85
N ALA A 12 22.66 -16.97 -3.24
CA ALA A 12 23.60 -16.32 -2.34
C ALA A 12 22.83 -15.31 -1.47
N THR A 13 22.36 -15.75 -0.30
CA THR A 13 21.83 -14.87 0.74
C THR A 13 22.99 -14.09 1.37
N VAL A 14 23.07 -12.80 1.05
CA VAL A 14 23.85 -11.83 1.85
C VAL A 14 23.11 -11.65 3.18
N SER A 15 23.51 -12.40 4.19
CA SER A 15 22.99 -12.27 5.55
C SER A 15 23.65 -11.09 6.26
N SER A 16 22.98 -9.93 6.26
CA SER A 16 23.23 -8.94 7.32
C SER A 16 22.88 -9.58 8.68
N PRO A 17 23.60 -9.28 9.78
CA PRO A 17 23.29 -9.85 11.07
C PRO A 17 21.87 -9.44 11.46
N LEU A 18 20.99 -10.44 11.61
CA LEU A 18 19.58 -10.25 11.99
C LEU A 18 19.56 -9.59 13.38
N SER A 19 19.17 -8.31 13.42
CA SER A 19 18.80 -7.64 14.66
C SER A 19 17.63 -8.40 15.28
N ASN A 20 17.75 -8.82 16.54
CA ASN A 20 16.64 -9.40 17.31
C ASN A 20 15.62 -8.34 17.77
N ALA A 21 15.78 -7.09 17.34
CA ALA A 21 14.86 -6.01 17.68
C ALA A 21 13.51 -6.19 16.94
N PRO A 22 12.39 -5.84 17.59
CA PRO A 22 11.08 -5.82 16.93
C PRO A 22 11.10 -4.96 15.68
N GLN A 23 10.54 -5.46 14.58
CA GLN A 23 10.49 -4.75 13.29
C GLN A 23 9.19 -3.96 13.15
N SER A 24 9.28 -2.70 12.74
CA SER A 24 8.14 -1.85 12.41
C SER A 24 7.94 -1.77 10.89
N VAL A 25 6.76 -2.11 10.42
CA VAL A 25 6.44 -2.17 8.98
C VAL A 25 5.23 -1.31 8.66
N LEU A 26 5.35 -0.49 7.63
CA LEU A 26 4.25 0.33 7.10
C LEU A 26 3.78 -0.24 5.75
N VAL A 27 2.53 -0.65 5.68
CA VAL A 27 1.89 -1.23 4.49
C VAL A 27 0.88 -0.24 3.93
N LEU A 28 1.10 0.22 2.69
CA LEU A 28 0.36 1.29 2.05
C LEU A 28 -0.39 0.80 0.81
N GLN A 29 -1.73 0.85 0.88
CA GLN A 29 -2.63 0.44 -0.20
C GLN A 29 -2.63 1.45 -1.36
N GLY A 30 -2.96 1.00 -2.58
CA GLY A 30 -3.28 1.86 -3.71
C GLY A 30 -4.61 2.58 -3.57
N GLY A 31 -4.76 3.79 -4.18
CA GLY A 31 -6.03 4.52 -4.09
C GLY A 31 -6.02 6.00 -4.50
N GLY A 32 -5.07 6.43 -5.34
CA GLY A 32 -5.03 7.77 -5.92
C GLY A 32 -5.08 8.88 -4.86
N ALA A 33 -6.01 9.83 -5.01
CA ALA A 33 -6.15 11.00 -4.13
C ALA A 33 -6.39 10.64 -2.65
N LEU A 34 -6.95 9.47 -2.36
CA LEU A 34 -7.14 8.98 -0.99
C LEU A 34 -5.82 8.77 -0.24
N GLY A 35 -4.69 8.66 -0.94
CA GLY A 35 -3.36 8.49 -0.34
C GLY A 35 -2.92 9.61 0.61
N ALA A 36 -3.57 10.77 0.58
CA ALA A 36 -3.36 11.82 1.57
C ALA A 36 -3.69 11.36 3.01
N TYR A 37 -4.61 10.41 3.17
CA TYR A 37 -4.88 9.74 4.44
C TYR A 37 -3.64 9.00 4.97
N GLN A 38 -2.90 8.32 4.10
CA GLN A 38 -1.66 7.61 4.47
C GLN A 38 -0.58 8.57 4.96
N ALA A 39 -0.45 9.73 4.31
CA ALA A 39 0.48 10.77 4.73
C ALA A 39 0.13 11.31 6.13
N GLY A 40 -1.16 11.50 6.42
CA GLY A 40 -1.64 11.87 7.76
C GLY A 40 -1.37 10.79 8.82
N VAL A 41 -1.57 9.52 8.48
CA VAL A 41 -1.20 8.38 9.32
C VAL A 41 0.29 8.41 9.63
N TYR A 42 1.14 8.56 8.59
CA TYR A 42 2.58 8.61 8.78
C TYR A 42 3.01 9.78 9.68
N GLU A 43 2.41 10.97 9.52
CA GLU A 43 2.69 12.13 10.40
C GLU A 43 2.43 11.79 11.88
N ALA A 44 1.35 11.07 12.19
CA ALA A 44 1.05 10.64 13.55
C ALA A 44 2.03 9.57 14.06
N LEU A 45 2.37 8.58 13.24
CA LEU A 45 3.35 7.54 13.59
C LEU A 45 4.71 8.15 13.89
N ALA A 46 5.17 9.08 13.05
CA ALA A 46 6.44 9.78 13.24
C ALA A 46 6.45 10.61 14.53
N ALA A 47 5.35 11.31 14.85
CA ALA A 47 5.22 12.12 16.06
C ALA A 47 5.24 11.28 17.35
N GLU A 48 4.76 10.03 17.31
CA GLU A 48 4.76 9.09 18.45
C GLU A 48 6.02 8.16 18.43
N GLY A 49 7.01 8.44 17.57
CA GLY A 49 8.28 7.70 17.52
C GLY A 49 8.23 6.34 16.83
N HIS A 50 7.18 6.06 16.06
CA HIS A 50 7.03 4.84 15.27
C HIS A 50 7.62 4.99 13.86
N ALA A 51 8.94 5.10 13.73
CA ALA A 51 9.60 5.08 12.43
C ALA A 51 9.58 3.65 11.84
N PRO A 52 9.16 3.46 10.57
CA PRO A 52 9.17 2.14 9.97
C PRO A 52 10.58 1.73 9.53
N ASP A 53 10.92 0.47 9.80
CA ASP A 53 12.12 -0.20 9.27
C ASP A 53 11.89 -0.70 7.84
N TRP A 54 10.64 -0.91 7.49
CA TRP A 54 10.20 -1.40 6.19
C TRP A 54 8.93 -0.69 5.74
N VAL A 55 8.92 -0.19 4.51
CA VAL A 55 7.73 0.40 3.89
C VAL A 55 7.41 -0.35 2.60
N ALA A 56 6.19 -0.86 2.49
CA ALA A 56 5.71 -1.56 1.31
C ALA A 56 4.47 -0.85 0.75
N GLY A 57 4.42 -0.59 -0.56
CA GLY A 57 3.34 0.18 -1.17
C GLY A 57 2.92 -0.29 -2.55
N ILE A 58 1.67 0.05 -2.92
CA ILE A 58 1.09 -0.14 -4.25
C ILE A 58 0.54 1.20 -4.75
N SER A 59 0.77 1.53 -6.02
CA SER A 59 0.22 2.73 -6.66
C SER A 59 0.56 4.02 -5.88
N ILE A 60 -0.42 4.81 -5.45
CA ILE A 60 -0.17 5.98 -4.59
C ILE A 60 0.54 5.60 -3.28
N GLY A 61 0.28 4.40 -2.77
CA GLY A 61 1.00 3.86 -1.62
C GLY A 61 2.49 3.66 -1.91
N ALA A 62 2.88 3.30 -3.14
CA ALA A 62 4.28 3.21 -3.56
C ALA A 62 4.94 4.60 -3.63
N ILE A 63 4.21 5.64 -4.06
CA ILE A 63 4.69 7.02 -4.06
C ILE A 63 4.96 7.50 -2.63
N ASN A 64 3.97 7.36 -1.73
CA ASN A 64 4.16 7.72 -0.32
C ASN A 64 5.30 6.90 0.32
N ALA A 65 5.39 5.59 0.03
CA ALA A 65 6.46 4.71 0.51
C ALA A 65 7.84 5.19 0.04
N ALA A 66 7.98 5.58 -1.24
CA ALA A 66 9.23 6.07 -1.79
C ALA A 66 9.66 7.39 -1.14
N ILE A 67 8.73 8.32 -0.90
CA ILE A 67 9.01 9.57 -0.19
C ILE A 67 9.45 9.28 1.26
N ILE A 68 8.84 8.31 1.94
CA ILE A 68 9.22 7.93 3.30
C ILE A 68 10.60 7.27 3.32
N ALA A 69 10.85 6.28 2.46
CA ALA A 69 12.11 5.54 2.45
C ALA A 69 13.29 6.35 1.88
N GLY A 70 13.02 7.25 0.94
CA GLY A 70 14.04 8.07 0.26
C GLY A 70 14.41 9.36 0.97
N ASN A 71 13.94 9.59 2.21
CA ASN A 71 14.28 10.83 2.93
C ASN A 71 14.67 10.52 4.39
N ALA A 72 15.44 11.43 4.98
CA ALA A 72 15.78 11.36 6.40
C ALA A 72 14.51 11.46 7.26
N PRO A 73 14.42 10.77 8.41
CA PRO A 73 13.21 10.72 9.22
C PRO A 73 12.59 12.08 9.54
N GLU A 74 13.40 13.08 9.80
CA GLU A 74 13.01 14.46 10.11
C GLU A 74 12.43 15.22 8.92
N GLU A 75 12.75 14.81 7.69
CA GLU A 75 12.30 15.46 6.45
C GLU A 75 11.04 14.80 5.85
N ARG A 76 10.76 13.55 6.20
CA ARG A 76 9.71 12.72 5.56
C ARG A 76 8.35 13.39 5.51
N VAL A 77 7.91 13.96 6.64
CA VAL A 77 6.60 14.64 6.73
C VAL A 77 6.57 15.90 5.86
N ALA A 78 7.66 16.67 5.83
CA ALA A 78 7.75 17.87 4.99
C ALA A 78 7.74 17.50 3.50
N LYS A 79 8.41 16.44 3.10
CA LYS A 79 8.43 15.92 1.71
C LYS A 79 7.07 15.35 1.30
N LEU A 80 6.37 14.63 2.19
CA LEU A 80 4.99 14.21 1.95
C LEU A 80 4.07 15.43 1.75
N ARG A 81 4.20 16.48 2.58
CA ARG A 81 3.44 17.72 2.38
C ARG A 81 3.74 18.37 1.04
N ALA A 82 5.02 18.50 0.69
CA ALA A 82 5.42 19.07 -0.60
C ALA A 82 4.80 18.30 -1.78
N PHE A 83 4.77 16.97 -1.72
CA PHE A 83 4.08 16.15 -2.72
C PHE A 83 2.58 16.46 -2.78
N TRP A 84 1.87 16.31 -1.64
CA TRP A 84 0.41 16.47 -1.61
C TRP A 84 -0.03 17.91 -1.88
N ASP A 85 0.78 18.89 -1.53
CA ASP A 85 0.56 20.30 -1.89
C ASP A 85 0.79 20.53 -3.38
N GLY A 86 1.80 19.89 -3.98
CA GLY A 86 2.11 20.02 -5.41
C GLY A 86 1.06 19.38 -6.32
N VAL A 87 0.47 18.24 -5.91
CA VAL A 87 -0.54 17.52 -6.70
C VAL A 87 -1.98 17.94 -6.38
N SER A 88 -2.20 18.87 -5.45
CA SER A 88 -3.54 19.37 -5.15
C SER A 88 -3.74 20.78 -5.67
N HIS A 89 -4.95 21.09 -6.10
CA HIS A 89 -5.32 22.41 -6.62
C HIS A 89 -6.34 23.11 -5.71
N GLU A 90 -6.21 24.42 -5.61
CA GLU A 90 -7.22 25.27 -4.97
C GLU A 90 -8.28 25.63 -6.00
N LEU A 91 -9.50 25.21 -5.79
CA LEU A 91 -10.63 25.77 -6.52
C LEU A 91 -10.98 27.10 -5.87
N LEU A 92 -11.18 28.14 -6.70
CA LEU A 92 -11.46 29.52 -6.28
C LEU A 92 -12.73 29.68 -5.40
N TYR A 93 -13.49 28.61 -5.18
CA TYR A 93 -14.73 28.64 -4.41
C TYR A 93 -14.58 27.81 -3.13
N ARG A 94 -14.49 28.48 -1.99
CA ARG A 94 -14.71 27.88 -0.69
C ARG A 94 -16.21 27.62 -0.52
N LEU A 95 -16.65 26.41 -0.75
CA LEU A 95 -18.01 26.01 -0.35
C LEU A 95 -18.04 25.84 1.15
N ASP A 96 -18.96 26.56 1.81
CA ASP A 96 -19.27 26.33 3.22
C ASP A 96 -19.81 24.91 3.39
N ALA A 97 -19.18 24.12 4.25
CA ALA A 97 -19.28 22.66 4.29
C ALA A 97 -20.62 22.10 4.84
N GLY A 98 -21.62 22.96 5.02
CA GLY A 98 -22.88 22.60 5.69
C GLY A 98 -23.88 21.78 4.89
N ASN A 99 -23.70 21.65 3.56
CA ASN A 99 -24.66 20.94 2.71
C ASN A 99 -24.02 19.77 1.94
N GLY A 100 -24.37 18.54 2.30
CA GLY A 100 -23.82 17.34 1.67
C GLY A 100 -24.03 17.25 0.15
N PHE A 101 -25.09 17.87 -0.39
CA PHE A 101 -25.33 17.95 -1.83
C PHE A 101 -24.33 18.89 -2.51
N ALA A 102 -24.13 20.08 -1.97
CA ALA A 102 -23.15 21.03 -2.53
C ALA A 102 -21.72 20.47 -2.48
N ARG A 103 -21.39 19.74 -1.42
CA ARG A 103 -20.09 19.08 -1.29
C ARG A 103 -19.90 17.96 -2.33
N ARG A 104 -20.92 17.15 -2.60
CA ARG A 104 -20.91 16.15 -3.68
C ARG A 104 -20.69 16.81 -5.05
N ALA A 105 -21.45 17.84 -5.37
CA ALA A 105 -21.32 18.57 -6.64
C ALA A 105 -19.91 19.17 -6.81
N PHE A 106 -19.33 19.72 -5.72
CA PHE A 106 -17.96 20.21 -5.71
C PHE A 106 -16.95 19.09 -6.00
N ASN A 107 -17.05 17.95 -5.31
CA ASN A 107 -16.14 16.83 -5.50
C ASN A 107 -16.21 16.27 -6.92
N GLU A 108 -17.40 16.12 -7.49
CA GLU A 108 -17.57 15.68 -8.89
C GLU A 108 -16.99 16.68 -9.90
N THR A 109 -17.18 17.99 -9.64
CA THR A 109 -16.59 19.04 -10.50
C THR A 109 -15.07 19.02 -10.40
N SER A 110 -14.50 18.90 -9.20
CA SER A 110 -13.06 18.82 -9.00
C SER A 110 -12.47 17.58 -9.67
N ALA A 111 -13.11 16.43 -9.53
CA ALA A 111 -12.71 15.19 -10.18
C ALA A 111 -12.79 15.29 -11.73
N ALA A 112 -13.83 15.93 -12.25
CA ALA A 112 -13.97 16.18 -13.69
C ALA A 112 -12.86 17.12 -14.22
N LEU A 113 -12.49 18.14 -13.45
CA LEU A 113 -11.36 19.02 -13.79
C LEU A 113 -10.03 18.25 -13.79
N ALA A 114 -9.79 17.42 -12.79
CA ALA A 114 -8.60 16.57 -12.73
C ALA A 114 -8.54 15.60 -13.94
N ALA A 115 -9.66 15.00 -14.32
CA ALA A 115 -9.75 14.14 -15.49
C ALA A 115 -9.53 14.89 -16.81
N THR A 116 -10.02 16.15 -16.90
CA THR A 116 -9.95 16.94 -18.14
C THR A 116 -8.61 17.65 -18.34
N PHE A 117 -8.04 18.20 -17.27
CA PHE A 117 -6.83 19.04 -17.33
C PHE A 117 -5.59 18.36 -16.75
N GLY A 118 -5.75 17.18 -16.14
CA GLY A 118 -4.68 16.51 -15.42
C GLY A 118 -4.50 17.03 -14.00
N VAL A 119 -3.43 16.55 -13.37
CA VAL A 119 -3.03 16.93 -12.00
C VAL A 119 -1.59 17.44 -12.05
N PRO A 120 -1.33 18.67 -11.63
CA PRO A 120 0.02 19.24 -11.63
C PRO A 120 1.01 18.32 -10.89
N GLY A 121 2.20 18.15 -11.44
CA GLY A 121 3.23 17.30 -10.83
C GLY A 121 2.92 15.81 -10.83
N PHE A 122 1.78 15.35 -11.37
CA PHE A 122 1.40 13.95 -11.41
C PHE A 122 1.14 13.47 -12.84
N PHE A 123 0.13 13.99 -13.55
CA PHE A 123 -0.17 13.58 -14.91
C PHE A 123 -0.81 14.71 -15.73
N THR A 124 -0.66 14.64 -17.06
CA THR A 124 -1.29 15.54 -18.02
C THR A 124 -2.05 14.77 -19.09
N PRO A 125 -3.17 15.30 -19.61
CA PRO A 125 -3.89 14.66 -20.71
C PRO A 125 -3.01 14.55 -21.95
N ARG A 126 -3.15 13.45 -22.70
CA ARG A 126 -2.54 13.31 -24.02
C ARG A 126 -3.37 14.01 -25.07
N LEU A 127 -2.73 14.79 -25.90
CA LEU A 127 -3.34 15.43 -27.07
C LEU A 127 -2.47 15.16 -28.31
N PRO A 128 -3.03 14.55 -29.37
CA PRO A 128 -4.39 14.04 -29.48
C PRO A 128 -4.62 12.81 -28.59
N VAL A 129 -5.87 12.57 -28.19
CA VAL A 129 -6.26 11.36 -27.45
C VAL A 129 -6.05 10.14 -28.38
N PRO A 130 -5.39 9.07 -27.90
CA PRO A 130 -5.22 7.85 -28.70
C PRO A 130 -6.55 7.28 -29.13
N LEU A 131 -6.70 6.97 -30.41
CA LEU A 131 -7.92 6.34 -30.94
C LEU A 131 -7.89 4.83 -30.61
N PRO A 132 -9.01 4.23 -30.19
CA PRO A 132 -9.05 2.85 -29.67
C PRO A 132 -8.48 1.79 -30.62
N GLU A 133 -8.63 1.97 -31.92
CA GLU A 133 -8.25 0.96 -32.93
C GLU A 133 -6.98 1.33 -33.71
N TRP A 134 -6.34 2.46 -33.39
CA TRP A 134 -5.14 2.88 -34.08
C TRP A 134 -3.90 2.47 -33.29
N PRO A 135 -3.01 1.68 -33.93
CA PRO A 135 -1.77 1.27 -33.27
C PRO A 135 -0.86 2.49 -33.04
N ASP A 136 -0.27 2.54 -31.86
CA ASP A 136 0.76 3.52 -31.48
C ASP A 136 1.85 2.82 -30.66
N GLU A 137 2.91 3.50 -30.32
CA GLU A 137 3.89 2.99 -29.37
C GLU A 137 3.23 2.69 -28.02
N LEU A 138 3.56 1.55 -27.42
CA LEU A 138 2.93 1.07 -26.19
C LEU A 138 2.99 2.11 -25.05
N SER A 139 4.10 2.84 -24.94
CA SER A 139 4.29 3.95 -23.99
C SER A 139 3.31 5.12 -24.18
N ARG A 140 2.63 5.19 -25.33
CA ARG A 140 1.66 6.23 -25.69
C ARG A 140 0.22 5.78 -25.62
N LEU A 141 -0.04 4.47 -25.49
CA LEU A 141 -1.38 3.89 -25.40
C LEU A 141 -2.00 4.12 -24.02
N SER A 142 -2.32 5.38 -23.71
CA SER A 142 -2.95 5.81 -22.45
C SER A 142 -3.60 7.19 -22.61
N PHE A 143 -4.58 7.50 -21.76
CA PHE A 143 -5.24 8.82 -21.79
C PHE A 143 -4.35 9.94 -21.24
N TYR A 144 -3.42 9.61 -20.34
CA TYR A 144 -2.56 10.59 -19.68
C TYR A 144 -1.08 10.25 -19.84
N ASP A 145 -0.24 11.28 -19.77
CA ASP A 145 1.20 11.20 -19.68
C ASP A 145 1.64 11.41 -18.22
N THR A 146 2.46 10.50 -17.71
CA THR A 146 2.98 10.51 -16.32
C THR A 146 4.41 11.06 -16.21
N ALA A 147 4.95 11.69 -17.27
CA ALA A 147 6.25 12.36 -17.20
C ALA A 147 6.35 13.44 -16.09
N PRO A 148 5.27 14.18 -15.74
CA PRO A 148 5.29 15.06 -14.57
C PRO A 148 5.58 14.32 -13.26
N LEU A 149 5.00 13.13 -13.03
CA LEU A 149 5.27 12.32 -11.84
C LEU A 149 6.74 11.92 -11.73
N ARG A 150 7.37 11.55 -12.85
CA ARG A 150 8.79 11.20 -12.85
C ARG A 150 9.66 12.34 -12.32
N ARG A 151 9.38 13.57 -12.73
CA ARG A 151 10.10 14.77 -12.25
C ARG A 151 9.87 14.98 -10.76
N THR A 152 8.62 14.94 -10.32
CA THR A 152 8.24 15.07 -8.91
C THR A 152 8.93 14.03 -8.02
N LEU A 153 9.02 12.78 -8.49
CA LEU A 153 9.74 11.72 -7.75
C LEU A 153 11.24 12.01 -7.65
N LEU A 154 11.86 12.47 -8.73
CA LEU A 154 13.30 12.84 -8.73
C LEU A 154 13.60 14.04 -7.83
N ASP A 155 12.64 14.97 -7.67
CA ASP A 155 12.80 16.16 -6.82
C ASP A 155 12.58 15.87 -5.32
N LEU A 156 11.74 14.86 -5.02
CA LEU A 156 11.31 14.59 -3.65
C LEU A 156 11.93 13.34 -3.02
N VAL A 157 12.55 12.46 -3.81
CA VAL A 157 13.05 11.16 -3.36
C VAL A 157 14.53 11.00 -3.66
N ASP A 158 15.35 10.75 -2.64
CA ASP A 158 16.73 10.28 -2.79
C ASP A 158 16.74 8.77 -3.06
N PHE A 159 16.84 8.40 -4.33
CA PHE A 159 16.89 7.00 -4.75
C PHE A 159 18.19 6.30 -4.32
N ASP A 160 19.29 7.03 -4.12
CA ASP A 160 20.50 6.45 -3.57
C ASP A 160 20.32 6.07 -2.11
N ARG A 161 19.56 6.86 -1.34
CA ARG A 161 19.16 6.49 0.03
C ARG A 161 18.32 5.22 0.06
N ILE A 162 17.31 5.09 -0.81
CA ILE A 162 16.53 3.85 -0.94
C ILE A 162 17.46 2.67 -1.21
N ASN A 163 18.40 2.81 -2.14
CA ASN A 163 19.31 1.75 -2.56
C ASN A 163 20.43 1.45 -1.55
N ARG A 164 20.68 2.33 -0.59
CA ARG A 164 21.55 2.03 0.58
C ARG A 164 20.86 1.14 1.60
N GLY A 165 19.52 0.98 1.51
CA GLY A 165 18.78 0.07 2.36
C GLY A 165 18.59 0.52 3.81
N GLU A 166 18.70 1.82 4.10
CA GLU A 166 18.49 2.37 5.45
C GLU A 166 17.05 2.11 5.96
N THR A 167 16.09 2.11 5.05
CA THR A 167 14.72 1.63 5.25
C THR A 167 14.45 0.60 4.17
N ARG A 168 13.99 -0.61 4.52
CA ARG A 168 13.56 -1.58 3.51
C ARG A 168 12.39 -1.01 2.73
N PHE A 169 12.46 -1.09 1.41
CA PHE A 169 11.46 -0.56 0.51
C PHE A 169 11.01 -1.65 -0.48
N SER A 170 9.69 -1.86 -0.57
CA SER A 170 9.12 -2.82 -1.52
C SER A 170 7.95 -2.18 -2.27
N VAL A 171 7.92 -2.37 -3.57
CA VAL A 171 6.86 -1.86 -4.43
C VAL A 171 6.36 -2.95 -5.36
N GLY A 172 5.02 -3.09 -5.48
CA GLY A 172 4.41 -4.13 -6.30
C GLY A 172 3.87 -3.60 -7.61
N ALA A 173 4.04 -4.37 -8.69
CA ALA A 173 3.49 -4.12 -10.01
C ALA A 173 3.04 -5.43 -10.66
N VAL A 174 2.31 -5.34 -11.77
CA VAL A 174 1.86 -6.49 -12.56
C VAL A 174 2.63 -6.53 -13.88
N ASN A 175 3.28 -7.65 -14.17
CA ASN A 175 3.89 -7.87 -15.46
C ASN A 175 2.79 -8.01 -16.52
N MET A 176 2.81 -7.13 -17.52
CA MET A 176 1.74 -7.02 -18.51
C MET A 176 1.59 -8.26 -19.38
N MET A 177 2.70 -8.94 -19.69
CA MET A 177 2.72 -10.08 -20.59
C MET A 177 2.25 -11.38 -19.92
N THR A 178 2.60 -11.55 -18.64
CA THR A 178 2.30 -12.79 -17.90
C THR A 178 1.10 -12.67 -16.97
N GLY A 179 0.68 -11.43 -16.63
CA GLY A 179 -0.32 -11.16 -15.60
C GLY A 179 0.17 -11.46 -14.17
N ASN A 180 1.43 -11.85 -14.01
CA ASN A 180 1.97 -12.17 -12.71
C ASN A 180 2.28 -10.92 -11.90
N PHE A 181 2.03 -11.00 -10.59
CA PHE A 181 2.42 -9.98 -9.65
C PHE A 181 3.92 -10.07 -9.33
N VAL A 182 4.60 -8.93 -9.36
CA VAL A 182 6.05 -8.82 -9.10
C VAL A 182 6.29 -7.76 -8.02
N TYR A 183 7.22 -8.05 -7.10
CA TYR A 183 7.73 -7.06 -6.15
C TYR A 183 9.15 -6.66 -6.51
N PHE A 184 9.38 -5.36 -6.53
CA PHE A 184 10.71 -4.76 -6.56
C PHE A 184 11.06 -4.36 -5.11
N ASP A 185 12.16 -4.91 -4.60
CA ASP A 185 12.59 -4.76 -3.20
C ASP A 185 14.06 -4.32 -3.17
N ASN A 186 14.41 -3.31 -2.37
CA ASN A 186 15.77 -2.80 -2.28
C ASN A 186 16.75 -3.71 -1.52
N GLN A 187 16.27 -4.84 -1.01
CA GLN A 187 17.15 -5.91 -0.52
C GLN A 187 17.60 -6.88 -1.63
N SER A 188 17.04 -6.75 -2.83
CA SER A 188 17.50 -7.48 -4.01
C SER A 188 18.71 -6.76 -4.64
N GLU A 189 19.39 -7.44 -5.57
CA GLU A 189 20.50 -6.85 -6.34
C GLU A 189 20.05 -5.74 -7.30
N ARG A 190 18.75 -5.67 -7.61
CA ARG A 190 18.18 -4.67 -8.52
C ARG A 190 18.09 -3.32 -7.84
N ARG A 191 18.67 -2.30 -8.49
CA ARG A 191 18.52 -0.92 -8.02
C ARG A 191 17.11 -0.40 -8.30
N ILE A 192 16.53 0.25 -7.29
CA ILE A 192 15.23 0.90 -7.40
C ILE A 192 15.41 2.30 -8.01
N GLY A 193 14.61 2.61 -9.03
CA GLY A 193 14.51 3.93 -9.64
C GLY A 193 13.06 4.42 -9.71
N PRO A 194 12.82 5.64 -10.22
CA PRO A 194 11.47 6.20 -10.33
C PRO A 194 10.53 5.34 -11.19
N GLU A 195 11.06 4.62 -12.20
CA GLU A 195 10.30 3.71 -13.06
C GLU A 195 9.58 2.61 -12.29
N HIS A 196 10.14 2.10 -11.21
CA HIS A 196 9.51 1.07 -10.37
C HIS A 196 8.27 1.61 -9.64
N ILE A 197 8.35 2.85 -9.15
CA ILE A 197 7.22 3.53 -8.52
C ILE A 197 6.15 3.88 -9.55
N MET A 198 6.56 4.36 -10.73
CA MET A 198 5.66 4.67 -11.83
C MET A 198 4.95 3.42 -12.35
N ALA A 199 5.64 2.28 -12.46
CA ALA A 199 5.06 1.00 -12.85
C ALA A 199 3.96 0.56 -11.87
N SER A 200 4.21 0.71 -10.57
CA SER A 200 3.22 0.40 -9.53
C SER A 200 1.97 1.26 -9.62
N GLY A 201 2.06 2.48 -10.17
CA GLY A 201 0.94 3.39 -10.35
C GLY A 201 0.39 3.47 -11.78
N ALA A 202 0.86 2.64 -12.69
CA ALA A 202 0.49 2.63 -14.11
C ALA A 202 -0.87 1.96 -14.36
N LEU A 203 -1.97 2.53 -13.87
CA LEU A 203 -3.32 1.95 -13.98
C LEU A 203 -3.90 2.16 -15.38
N PRO A 204 -4.11 1.09 -16.20
CA PRO A 204 -4.68 1.20 -17.51
C PRO A 204 -6.20 1.46 -17.45
N PRO A 205 -6.81 2.09 -18.48
CA PRO A 205 -6.19 2.73 -19.64
C PRO A 205 -5.73 4.18 -19.34
N GLY A 206 -5.84 4.64 -18.10
CA GLY A 206 -5.50 6.00 -17.70
C GLY A 206 -4.02 6.31 -17.92
N PHE A 207 -3.14 5.49 -17.38
CA PHE A 207 -1.69 5.69 -17.42
C PHE A 207 -0.98 4.67 -18.30
N PRO A 208 0.15 5.07 -18.93
CA PRO A 208 0.91 4.17 -19.80
C PRO A 208 1.59 3.06 -19.00
N PRO A 209 1.78 1.88 -19.60
CA PRO A 209 2.67 0.88 -19.03
C PRO A 209 4.10 1.41 -18.94
N VAL A 210 4.88 0.87 -18.02
CA VAL A 210 6.27 1.26 -17.78
C VAL A 210 7.18 0.10 -18.10
N GLU A 211 8.21 0.36 -18.91
CA GLU A 211 9.25 -0.63 -19.24
C GLU A 211 10.33 -0.63 -18.16
N ILE A 212 10.67 -1.83 -17.67
CA ILE A 212 11.77 -2.07 -16.73
C ILE A 212 12.53 -3.33 -17.20
N ASP A 213 13.80 -3.20 -17.53
CA ASP A 213 14.67 -4.29 -17.98
C ASP A 213 14.11 -5.09 -19.18
N GLY A 214 13.43 -4.41 -20.12
CA GLY A 214 12.85 -5.01 -21.33
C GLY A 214 11.49 -5.68 -21.11
N GLU A 215 10.90 -5.58 -19.92
CA GLU A 215 9.56 -6.06 -19.60
C GLU A 215 8.61 -4.89 -19.26
N TRP A 216 7.32 -5.07 -19.57
CA TRP A 216 6.30 -4.04 -19.38
C TRP A 216 5.43 -4.31 -18.15
N TYR A 217 5.17 -3.27 -17.38
CA TYR A 217 4.44 -3.36 -16.11
C TYR A 217 3.28 -2.39 -16.03
N TRP A 218 2.23 -2.84 -15.37
CA TRP A 218 1.05 -2.07 -14.97
C TRP A 218 0.90 -2.01 -13.45
N ASP A 219 -0.06 -1.18 -13.01
CA ASP A 219 -0.40 -0.98 -11.60
C ASP A 219 -0.66 -2.30 -10.86
N GLY A 220 0.00 -2.46 -9.72
CA GLY A 220 -0.20 -3.62 -8.85
C GLY A 220 -1.64 -3.81 -8.39
N GLY A 221 -2.41 -2.73 -8.29
CA GLY A 221 -3.82 -2.75 -7.90
C GLY A 221 -4.74 -3.57 -8.81
N LEU A 222 -4.29 -3.90 -10.04
CA LEU A 222 -5.03 -4.81 -10.93
C LEU A 222 -5.17 -6.22 -10.34
N VAL A 223 -4.20 -6.69 -9.57
CA VAL A 223 -4.16 -8.05 -9.01
C VAL A 223 -4.24 -8.03 -7.49
N SER A 224 -3.42 -7.20 -6.83
CA SER A 224 -3.38 -7.06 -5.38
C SER A 224 -3.09 -5.62 -4.99
N ASN A 225 -4.06 -5.00 -4.31
CA ASN A 225 -3.97 -3.57 -3.97
C ASN A 225 -3.29 -3.29 -2.62
N THR A 226 -2.92 -4.32 -1.85
CA THR A 226 -2.30 -4.19 -0.52
C THR A 226 -1.19 -5.21 -0.36
N PRO A 227 0.07 -4.80 -0.08
CA PRO A 227 1.24 -5.68 -0.06
C PRO A 227 1.43 -6.46 1.27
N LEU A 228 0.38 -6.66 2.07
CA LEU A 228 0.48 -7.34 3.37
C LEU A 228 0.99 -8.78 3.24
N GLN A 229 0.50 -9.55 2.24
CA GLN A 229 0.92 -10.95 2.07
C GLN A 229 2.42 -11.04 1.81
N TYR A 230 2.95 -10.16 0.94
CA TYR A 230 4.38 -10.09 0.67
C TYR A 230 5.19 -9.81 1.94
N VAL A 231 4.72 -8.89 2.77
CA VAL A 231 5.36 -8.59 4.06
C VAL A 231 5.35 -9.80 4.98
N LEU A 232 4.22 -10.51 5.10
CA LEU A 232 4.11 -11.70 5.95
C LEU A 232 4.98 -12.86 5.44
N ASP A 233 5.14 -13.02 4.12
CA ASP A 233 5.94 -14.09 3.51
C ASP A 233 7.45 -13.81 3.58
N ASN A 234 7.85 -12.52 3.60
CA ASN A 234 9.26 -12.08 3.58
C ASN A 234 9.72 -11.48 4.91
N ARG A 235 9.01 -11.77 6.00
CA ARG A 235 9.33 -11.25 7.34
C ARG A 235 10.55 -11.93 7.94
N SER A 236 11.24 -11.18 8.78
CA SER A 236 12.30 -11.71 9.66
C SER A 236 11.70 -12.56 10.78
N PRO A 237 12.48 -13.45 11.42
CA PRO A 237 11.99 -14.27 12.55
C PRO A 237 11.76 -13.48 13.85
N CYS A 238 11.95 -12.17 13.86
CA CYS A 238 11.69 -11.30 15.00
C CYS A 238 10.21 -10.92 15.12
N GLU A 239 9.82 -10.38 16.28
CA GLU A 239 8.50 -9.76 16.48
C GLU A 239 8.30 -8.61 15.48
N MET A 240 7.09 -8.51 14.93
CA MET A 240 6.76 -7.51 13.91
C MET A 240 5.51 -6.73 14.28
N THR A 241 5.58 -5.42 14.18
CA THR A 241 4.44 -4.51 14.23
C THR A 241 4.15 -3.99 12.84
N VAL A 242 2.96 -4.27 12.30
CA VAL A 242 2.52 -3.81 10.98
C VAL A 242 1.46 -2.74 11.12
N PHE A 243 1.74 -1.55 10.58
CA PHE A 243 0.74 -0.49 10.39
C PHE A 243 0.21 -0.60 8.96
N GLN A 244 -0.96 -1.20 8.80
CA GLN A 244 -1.59 -1.34 7.50
C GLN A 244 -2.59 -0.21 7.27
N VAL A 245 -2.39 0.56 6.20
CA VAL A 245 -3.23 1.70 5.83
C VAL A 245 -4.04 1.37 4.59
N ASP A 246 -5.33 1.13 4.80
CA ASP A 246 -6.30 0.78 3.76
C ASP A 246 -7.10 2.03 3.33
N LEU A 247 -7.20 2.24 2.03
CA LEU A 247 -7.91 3.38 1.43
C LEU A 247 -9.32 3.02 0.99
N PHE A 248 -9.57 1.73 0.70
CA PHE A 248 -10.88 1.20 0.32
C PHE A 248 -11.39 0.23 1.39
N PRO A 249 -12.49 0.55 2.09
CA PRO A 249 -13.01 -0.30 3.14
C PRO A 249 -13.71 -1.52 2.56
N SER A 250 -13.37 -2.71 3.08
CA SER A 250 -14.05 -3.95 2.71
C SER A 250 -15.49 -4.02 3.23
N ARG A 251 -15.78 -3.35 4.35
CA ARG A 251 -17.12 -3.22 4.93
C ARG A 251 -17.75 -1.91 4.50
N GLY A 252 -19.06 -1.92 4.23
CA GLY A 252 -19.81 -0.73 3.83
C GLY A 252 -21.29 -0.88 4.12
N ALA A 253 -22.04 0.21 3.92
CA ALA A 253 -23.49 0.21 4.02
C ALA A 253 -24.15 -0.44 2.78
N ILE A 254 -25.42 -0.78 2.91
CA ILE A 254 -26.23 -1.25 1.77
C ILE A 254 -26.44 -0.04 0.83
N PRO A 255 -26.10 -0.14 -0.47
CA PRO A 255 -26.32 0.92 -1.44
C PRO A 255 -27.80 1.29 -1.58
N LYS A 256 -28.07 2.58 -1.77
CA LYS A 256 -29.45 3.09 -1.98
C LYS A 256 -29.63 3.72 -3.36
N THR A 257 -28.54 4.05 -4.04
CA THR A 257 -28.54 4.67 -5.37
C THR A 257 -27.58 3.94 -6.31
N MET A 258 -27.70 4.16 -7.63
CA MET A 258 -26.74 3.62 -8.60
C MET A 258 -25.32 4.14 -8.37
N SER A 259 -25.16 5.36 -7.91
CA SER A 259 -23.86 5.92 -7.51
C SER A 259 -23.28 5.17 -6.32
N ASP A 260 -24.10 4.83 -5.31
CA ASP A 260 -23.65 4.04 -4.16
C ASP A 260 -23.24 2.61 -4.58
N ILE A 261 -23.94 2.02 -5.58
CA ILE A 261 -23.59 0.70 -6.13
C ILE A 261 -22.21 0.76 -6.79
N ALA A 262 -21.96 1.75 -7.66
CA ALA A 262 -20.70 1.92 -8.34
C ALA A 262 -19.54 2.19 -7.34
N GLN A 263 -19.78 3.03 -6.33
CA GLN A 263 -18.84 3.27 -5.26
C GLN A 263 -18.55 1.99 -4.46
N ARG A 264 -19.58 1.23 -4.09
CA ARG A 264 -19.44 0.01 -3.31
C ARG A 264 -18.70 -1.10 -4.08
N GLU A 265 -18.98 -1.24 -5.38
CA GLU A 265 -18.27 -2.16 -6.26
C GLU A 265 -16.77 -1.84 -6.27
N LYS A 266 -16.42 -0.56 -6.45
CA LYS A 266 -15.06 -0.07 -6.44
C LYS A 266 -14.38 -0.32 -5.08
N ASP A 267 -15.07 -0.03 -3.98
CA ASP A 267 -14.56 -0.28 -2.62
C ASP A 267 -14.25 -1.77 -2.40
N ILE A 268 -15.10 -2.68 -2.88
CA ILE A 268 -14.88 -4.13 -2.78
C ILE A 268 -13.71 -4.56 -3.66
N ARG A 269 -13.66 -4.09 -4.91
CA ARG A 269 -12.64 -4.46 -5.90
C ARG A 269 -11.24 -4.12 -5.39
N PHE A 270 -11.05 -2.93 -4.85
CA PHE A 270 -9.75 -2.43 -4.39
C PHE A 270 -9.50 -2.62 -2.89
N SER A 271 -10.46 -3.18 -2.14
CA SER A 271 -10.27 -3.44 -0.71
C SER A 271 -9.14 -4.45 -0.47
N SER A 272 -8.51 -4.33 0.68
CA SER A 272 -7.55 -5.33 1.12
C SER A 272 -8.24 -6.68 1.38
N ARG A 273 -7.62 -7.76 0.93
CA ARG A 273 -8.03 -9.13 1.28
C ARG A 273 -7.38 -9.58 2.59
N THR A 274 -7.15 -8.63 3.50
CA THR A 274 -6.37 -8.84 4.73
C THR A 274 -6.90 -9.99 5.56
N ARG A 275 -8.22 -10.10 5.72
CA ARG A 275 -8.81 -11.21 6.48
C ARG A 275 -8.48 -12.55 5.86
N LEU A 276 -8.60 -12.69 4.53
CA LEU A 276 -8.23 -13.93 3.85
C LEU A 276 -6.75 -14.26 4.04
N ASN A 277 -5.88 -13.25 3.87
CA ASN A 277 -4.44 -13.41 4.00
C ASN A 277 -4.03 -13.74 5.44
N THR A 278 -4.60 -13.04 6.43
CA THR A 278 -4.29 -13.31 7.85
C THR A 278 -4.86 -14.64 8.31
N ASP A 279 -6.05 -15.04 7.86
CA ASP A 279 -6.64 -16.35 8.20
C ASP A 279 -5.83 -17.50 7.58
N LEU A 280 -5.36 -17.34 6.33
CA LEU A 280 -4.47 -18.32 5.71
C LEU A 280 -3.14 -18.41 6.45
N SER A 281 -2.52 -17.28 6.77
CA SER A 281 -1.26 -17.24 7.53
C SER A 281 -1.43 -17.87 8.92
N LYS A 282 -2.54 -17.61 9.62
CA LYS A 282 -2.87 -18.27 10.92
C LYS A 282 -2.98 -19.78 10.77
N ARG A 283 -3.72 -20.26 9.76
CA ARG A 283 -3.85 -21.71 9.51
C ARG A 283 -2.50 -22.37 9.25
N LEU A 284 -1.65 -21.75 8.44
CA LEU A 284 -0.31 -22.24 8.17
C LEU A 284 0.54 -22.28 9.45
N GLN A 285 0.43 -21.27 10.31
CA GLN A 285 1.11 -21.25 11.61
C GLN A 285 0.58 -22.34 12.55
N GLU A 286 -0.73 -22.53 12.64
CA GLU A 286 -1.34 -23.60 13.45
C GLU A 286 -0.89 -24.98 12.98
N MET A 287 -0.82 -25.20 11.66
CA MET A 287 -0.31 -26.45 11.07
C MET A 287 1.18 -26.66 11.41
N ARG A 288 2.02 -25.62 11.32
CA ARG A 288 3.44 -25.70 11.70
C ARG A 288 3.62 -25.99 13.17
N ALA A 289 2.88 -25.29 14.04
CA ALA A 289 2.91 -25.53 15.48
C ALA A 289 2.45 -26.96 15.84
N ALA A 290 1.47 -27.50 15.12
CA ALA A 290 1.04 -28.88 15.27
C ALA A 290 2.14 -29.88 14.83
N ALA A 291 2.78 -29.62 13.67
CA ALA A 291 3.91 -30.43 13.19
C ALA A 291 5.09 -30.40 14.17
N GLN A 292 5.40 -29.23 14.74
CA GLN A 292 6.44 -29.08 15.75
C GLN A 292 6.12 -29.86 17.04
N ARG A 293 4.88 -29.77 17.53
CA ARG A 293 4.45 -30.61 18.68
C ARG A 293 4.51 -32.11 18.39
N LEU A 294 4.22 -32.49 17.14
CA LEU A 294 4.29 -33.89 16.70
C LEU A 294 5.75 -34.37 16.61
N SER A 295 6.68 -33.53 16.07
CA SER A 295 8.09 -33.87 15.93
C SER A 295 8.73 -34.29 17.28
N HIS A 296 8.33 -33.63 18.39
CA HIS A 296 8.80 -33.99 19.73
C HIS A 296 8.32 -35.36 20.21
N LYS A 297 7.25 -35.89 19.60
CA LYS A 297 6.67 -37.20 19.96
C LYS A 297 7.15 -38.32 19.04
N LEU A 298 7.84 -38.00 17.94
CA LEU A 298 8.34 -38.96 16.99
C LEU A 298 9.60 -39.68 17.53
N PRO A 299 9.79 -40.96 17.17
CA PRO A 299 11.03 -41.68 17.39
C PRO A 299 12.23 -40.94 16.77
N PRO A 300 13.45 -41.09 17.31
CA PRO A 300 14.62 -40.38 16.80
C PRO A 300 14.86 -40.58 15.30
N GLU A 301 14.55 -41.77 14.77
CA GLU A 301 14.76 -42.14 13.35
C GLU A 301 13.88 -41.33 12.37
N LEU A 302 12.76 -40.81 12.83
CA LEU A 302 11.82 -40.04 12.03
C LEU A 302 11.98 -38.52 12.21
N ARG A 303 12.88 -38.05 13.07
CA ARG A 303 13.09 -36.63 13.32
C ARG A 303 13.86 -35.94 12.20
N ASP A 304 14.67 -36.69 11.46
CA ASP A 304 15.43 -36.19 10.31
C ASP A 304 14.73 -36.50 8.98
N ASP A 305 13.44 -36.89 9.01
CA ASP A 305 12.66 -37.14 7.81
C ASP A 305 12.50 -35.86 6.96
N PRO A 306 12.78 -35.91 5.64
CA PRO A 306 12.65 -34.76 4.76
C PRO A 306 11.26 -34.12 4.73
N ASP A 307 10.20 -34.92 4.82
CA ASP A 307 8.82 -34.43 4.84
C ASP A 307 8.53 -33.68 6.15
N LEU A 308 9.09 -34.16 7.26
CA LEU A 308 8.99 -33.45 8.54
C LEU A 308 9.73 -32.10 8.46
N HIS A 309 10.93 -32.09 7.89
CA HIS A 309 11.67 -30.85 7.64
C HIS A 309 10.90 -29.91 6.72
N GLN A 310 10.23 -30.41 5.70
CA GLN A 310 9.37 -29.60 4.82
C GLN A 310 8.15 -29.04 5.57
N LEU A 311 7.50 -29.81 6.43
CA LEU A 311 6.37 -29.38 7.27
C LEU A 311 6.80 -28.34 8.33
N LEU A 312 7.97 -28.54 8.92
CA LEU A 312 8.58 -27.64 9.89
C LEU A 312 9.29 -26.47 9.20
N GLY A 313 9.67 -26.69 7.93
CA GLY A 313 10.59 -25.90 7.16
C GLY A 313 10.16 -24.49 6.89
N CYS A 314 10.34 -23.70 7.87
CA CYS A 314 10.72 -22.28 7.86
C CYS A 314 10.93 -21.89 9.31
N ARG A 315 11.94 -21.09 9.58
CA ARG A 315 12.30 -20.61 10.91
C ARG A 315 11.06 -20.19 11.70
N PRO A 316 11.02 -20.36 13.04
CA PRO A 316 9.98 -19.79 13.88
C PRO A 316 9.76 -18.33 13.45
N ALA A 317 8.57 -18.00 13.02
CA ALA A 317 8.27 -16.62 12.67
C ALA A 317 7.91 -15.91 13.99
N GLY A 318 8.46 -14.70 14.20
CA GLY A 318 8.08 -13.89 15.35
C GLY A 318 6.59 -13.57 15.36
N ALA A 319 6.06 -13.19 16.50
CA ALA A 319 4.69 -12.71 16.64
C ALA A 319 4.43 -11.46 15.78
N VAL A 320 3.23 -11.30 15.24
CA VAL A 320 2.86 -10.17 14.40
C VAL A 320 1.63 -9.46 14.94
N ALA A 321 1.77 -8.17 15.25
CA ALA A 321 0.65 -7.29 15.54
C ALA A 321 0.32 -6.44 14.29
N VAL A 322 -0.88 -6.53 13.75
CA VAL A 322 -1.35 -5.73 12.63
C VAL A 322 -2.34 -4.69 13.12
N MET A 323 -1.98 -3.41 13.07
CA MET A 323 -2.90 -2.29 13.26
C MET A 323 -3.51 -1.89 11.93
N HIS A 324 -4.83 -2.02 11.79
CA HIS A 324 -5.57 -1.58 10.61
C HIS A 324 -6.01 -0.12 10.78
N LEU A 325 -5.54 0.73 9.89
CA LEU A 325 -5.92 2.13 9.76
C LEU A 325 -6.69 2.26 8.44
N ILE A 326 -8.01 2.31 8.53
CA ILE A 326 -8.89 2.21 7.36
C ILE A 326 -9.54 3.57 7.11
N ASN A 327 -9.30 4.14 5.92
CA ASN A 327 -10.03 5.33 5.46
C ASN A 327 -11.50 4.97 5.25
N ARG A 328 -12.39 5.59 6.03
CA ARG A 328 -13.82 5.34 5.94
C ARG A 328 -14.49 6.45 5.15
N PRO A 329 -15.28 6.11 4.10
CA PRO A 329 -15.92 7.09 3.25
C PRO A 329 -16.86 8.00 4.06
N ARG A 330 -16.83 9.27 3.73
CA ARG A 330 -17.78 10.24 4.23
C ARG A 330 -19.04 10.25 3.37
N GLY A 331 -20.17 10.64 3.93
CA GLY A 331 -21.47 10.59 3.22
C GLY A 331 -21.57 11.42 1.94
N TYR A 332 -20.62 12.31 1.69
CA TYR A 332 -20.52 13.12 0.47
C TYR A 332 -19.48 12.60 -0.56
N GLU A 333 -18.70 11.58 -0.23
CA GLU A 333 -17.79 10.95 -1.17
C GLU A 333 -18.54 10.09 -2.17
N THR A 334 -18.01 10.00 -3.37
CA THR A 334 -18.61 9.28 -4.51
C THR A 334 -17.60 8.33 -5.13
N MET A 335 -17.96 7.70 -6.25
CA MET A 335 -17.05 6.83 -6.99
C MET A 335 -15.80 7.54 -7.54
N SER A 336 -15.81 8.88 -7.59
CA SER A 336 -14.71 9.72 -8.08
C SER A 336 -13.66 10.06 -7.02
N LYS A 337 -13.82 9.61 -5.79
CA LYS A 337 -12.99 9.99 -4.63
C LYS A 337 -11.49 9.76 -4.78
N ASP A 338 -11.07 8.78 -5.58
CA ASP A 338 -9.66 8.43 -5.81
C ASP A 338 -8.96 9.30 -6.89
N TYR A 339 -9.69 10.13 -7.60
CA TYR A 339 -9.14 11.15 -8.51
C TYR A 339 -9.65 12.58 -8.22
N GLU A 340 -10.18 12.80 -7.03
CA GLU A 340 -10.57 14.12 -6.52
C GLU A 340 -9.41 14.75 -5.74
N PHE A 341 -8.59 15.56 -6.42
CA PHE A 341 -7.35 16.15 -5.90
C PHE A 341 -7.52 17.59 -5.40
N SER A 342 -8.72 18.02 -4.98
CA SER A 342 -8.85 19.35 -4.39
C SER A 342 -8.05 19.45 -3.08
N ARG A 343 -7.46 20.64 -2.83
CA ARG A 343 -6.74 20.94 -1.59
C ARG A 343 -7.58 20.68 -0.35
N MET A 344 -8.88 20.94 -0.45
CA MET A 344 -9.82 20.73 0.65
C MET A 344 -9.93 19.25 1.01
N THR A 345 -10.17 18.38 0.03
CA THR A 345 -10.29 16.93 0.24
C THR A 345 -8.97 16.31 0.69
N VAL A 346 -7.85 16.69 0.06
CA VAL A 346 -6.52 16.28 0.49
C VAL A 346 -6.26 16.61 1.96
N THR A 347 -6.60 17.85 2.38
CA THR A 347 -6.45 18.28 3.78
C THR A 347 -7.35 17.50 4.73
N GLU A 348 -8.56 17.19 4.32
CA GLU A 348 -9.51 16.40 5.12
C GLU A 348 -9.04 14.96 5.30
N HIS A 349 -8.58 14.30 4.23
CA HIS A 349 -8.03 12.94 4.31
C HIS A 349 -6.77 12.90 5.19
N TRP A 350 -5.87 13.87 5.04
CA TRP A 350 -4.69 13.98 5.89
C TRP A 350 -5.06 14.10 7.38
N LYS A 351 -5.97 15.01 7.71
CA LYS A 351 -6.44 15.18 9.09
C LYS A 351 -7.11 13.92 9.64
N ALA A 352 -7.91 13.24 8.83
CA ALA A 352 -8.57 11.98 9.22
C ALA A 352 -7.54 10.88 9.52
N GLY A 353 -6.57 10.66 8.63
CA GLY A 353 -5.51 9.67 8.83
C GLY A 353 -4.70 9.94 10.10
N LYS A 354 -4.32 11.21 10.33
CA LYS A 354 -3.63 11.62 11.55
C LYS A 354 -4.45 11.35 12.82
N ALA A 355 -5.73 11.69 12.81
CA ALA A 355 -6.61 11.48 13.96
C ALA A 355 -6.85 9.99 14.27
N ASP A 356 -7.06 9.17 13.22
CA ASP A 356 -7.28 7.73 13.38
C ASP A 356 -6.03 7.01 13.90
N ALA A 357 -4.84 7.41 13.45
CA ALA A 357 -3.58 6.86 13.95
C ALA A 357 -3.34 7.25 15.41
N HIS A 358 -3.46 8.52 15.79
CA HIS A 358 -3.34 8.94 17.19
C HIS A 358 -4.33 8.23 18.11
N PHE A 359 -5.60 8.09 17.69
CA PHE A 359 -6.59 7.36 18.46
C PHE A 359 -6.18 5.90 18.66
N SER A 360 -5.77 5.23 17.58
CA SER A 360 -5.41 3.80 17.59
C SER A 360 -4.17 3.51 18.42
N LEU A 361 -3.15 4.38 18.34
CA LEU A 361 -1.91 4.23 19.12
C LEU A 361 -2.12 4.35 20.62
N ARG A 362 -3.12 5.15 21.06
CA ARG A 362 -3.43 5.39 22.49
C ARG A 362 -4.51 4.46 23.05
N ASP A 363 -5.11 3.61 22.22
CA ASP A 363 -6.14 2.67 22.69
C ASP A 363 -5.50 1.61 23.61
N GLY A 364 -6.14 1.34 24.78
CA GLY A 364 -5.63 0.39 25.75
C GLY A 364 -5.49 -1.05 25.22
N ARG A 365 -6.27 -1.42 24.20
CA ARG A 365 -6.14 -2.74 23.54
C ARG A 365 -4.83 -2.84 22.73
N TRP A 366 -4.35 -1.71 22.21
CA TRP A 366 -3.06 -1.66 21.51
C TRP A 366 -1.88 -1.59 22.48
N THR A 367 -1.93 -0.67 23.42
CA THR A 367 -0.82 -0.45 24.38
C THR A 367 -0.64 -1.61 25.35
N GLY A 368 -1.73 -2.27 25.75
CA GLY A 368 -1.72 -3.44 26.62
C GLY A 368 -1.63 -4.80 25.90
N ARG A 369 -1.38 -4.81 24.58
CA ARG A 369 -1.30 -6.05 23.83
C ARG A 369 -0.17 -6.95 24.33
N SER A 370 -0.45 -8.24 24.40
CA SER A 370 0.54 -9.29 24.66
C SER A 370 0.39 -10.35 23.59
N LEU A 371 1.45 -10.61 22.85
CA LEU A 371 1.47 -11.56 21.74
C LEU A 371 2.16 -12.85 22.21
N LYS A 372 1.58 -13.98 21.86
CA LYS A 372 2.25 -15.26 22.01
C LYS A 372 3.24 -15.46 20.86
N PRO A 373 4.31 -16.24 21.07
CA PRO A 373 5.17 -16.65 19.95
C PRO A 373 4.32 -17.21 18.79
N ASP A 374 4.69 -16.83 17.57
CA ASP A 374 3.99 -17.22 16.33
C ASP A 374 2.52 -16.76 16.21
N GLU A 375 2.07 -15.80 17.02
CA GLU A 375 0.69 -15.29 16.92
C GLU A 375 0.60 -14.14 15.91
N ILE A 376 -0.48 -14.11 15.10
CA ILE A 376 -0.88 -12.94 14.31
C ILE A 376 -2.14 -12.35 14.91
N MET A 377 -2.03 -11.14 15.45
CA MET A 377 -3.16 -10.41 16.03
C MET A 377 -3.49 -9.17 15.20
N THR A 378 -4.77 -8.90 14.95
CA THR A 378 -5.24 -7.77 14.14
C THR A 378 -6.11 -6.84 14.95
N PHE A 379 -5.89 -5.52 14.80
CA PHE A 379 -6.59 -4.47 15.54
C PHE A 379 -7.20 -3.46 14.56
N ASP A 380 -8.54 -3.34 14.51
CA ASP A 380 -9.27 -2.26 13.86
C ASP A 380 -9.89 -1.37 14.97
N LEU A 381 -9.13 -0.40 15.42
CA LEU A 381 -9.47 0.38 16.61
C LEU A 381 -10.27 1.64 16.26
N ALA A 382 -9.90 2.34 15.19
CA ALA A 382 -10.61 3.54 14.75
C ALA A 382 -12.09 3.26 14.34
N GLY A 383 -12.39 2.02 13.89
CA GLY A 383 -13.75 1.59 13.58
C GLY A 383 -14.71 1.57 14.76
N THR A 384 -14.18 1.51 15.99
CA THR A 384 -15.00 1.57 17.20
C THR A 384 -15.37 3.01 17.60
N ARG A 385 -14.59 4.01 17.15
CA ARG A 385 -14.88 5.43 17.37
C ARG A 385 -16.17 5.87 16.66
N ALA A 386 -16.37 5.39 15.43
CA ALA A 386 -17.56 5.71 14.62
C ALA A 386 -18.88 5.13 15.18
N LYS A 387 -18.81 4.23 16.18
CA LYS A 387 -19.96 3.59 16.80
C LYS A 387 -20.34 4.19 18.16
N ARG A 388 -19.59 5.17 18.68
CA ARG A 388 -19.98 5.87 19.92
C ARG A 388 -20.98 6.97 19.58
N PRO A 389 -22.13 7.07 20.30
CA PRO A 389 -23.19 8.02 20.01
C PRO A 389 -22.87 9.48 20.41
N ASP A 390 -21.64 9.82 20.77
CA ASP A 390 -21.26 11.10 21.35
C ASP A 390 -20.70 12.09 20.31
N ASN A 391 -21.39 12.31 19.21
CA ASN A 391 -21.12 13.45 18.33
C ASN A 391 -22.45 14.00 17.76
N GLU A 392 -23.41 14.27 18.64
CA GLU A 392 -24.39 15.32 18.45
C GLU A 392 -23.97 16.49 19.37
N GLU A 393 -23.12 17.40 18.84
CA GLU A 393 -23.00 18.80 19.20
C GLU A 393 -22.48 19.59 17.99
#